data_94590ae3439ee728950b1206a4ac006b
#
_entry.id   94590ae3439ee728950b1206a4ac006b
#
_cell.length_a   1.000
_cell.length_b   1.000
_cell.length_c   1.000
_cell.angle_alpha   90.00
_cell.angle_beta   90.00
_cell.angle_gamma   90.00
#
_symmetry.space_group_name_H-M   'P 1'
#
loop_
_entity.id
_entity.type
_entity.pdbx_description
1 polymer ?
#
loop_
_entity_poly.entity_id
_entity_poly.type
_entity_poly.pdbx_seq_one_letter_code
_entity_poly.pdbx_strand_id
1 'polypeptide(L)'
;MGSVRRIYVEKKAPYAVRARELKEEVKRYLGIKGLTAVRVLIRYDVENLSEKTYKQALVTVFSEPPVDNYYEEKFSYKDGSLVFSAEYLPGQFDQRADSAEQCVKLLNEKENPVIRSAVTYVFEGEIPEEAAKRIKEYCINPVDSRETDENKPETLVQVFDEPADVAVFEGFKDMPGTELKSLYDSLNLAMTFKDFLHIQKYFAGEEKRDPSVTEIRVLDTYWSDHCRHTTFLTELKN
;
A
#
# COMPACT_ATOMS: atom_id res chain seq x y z
N MET A 1 10.53 21.26 16.29
CA MET A 1 10.05 20.00 15.73
C MET A 1 9.64 19.11 16.88
N GLY A 2 8.39 18.67 16.93
CA GLY A 2 7.91 17.74 17.96
C GLY A 2 8.48 16.33 17.70
N SER A 3 8.80 15.61 18.77
CA SER A 3 9.19 14.19 18.63
C SER A 3 7.99 13.36 18.16
N VAL A 4 8.23 12.37 17.31
CA VAL A 4 7.21 11.40 16.90
C VAL A 4 6.69 10.66 18.14
N ARG A 5 5.38 10.53 18.28
CA ARG A 5 4.70 9.74 19.30
C ARG A 5 4.07 8.52 18.66
N ARG A 6 4.16 7.40 19.31
CA ARG A 6 3.60 6.13 18.82
C ARG A 6 2.43 5.68 19.69
N ILE A 7 1.37 5.27 19.05
CA ILE A 7 0.15 4.77 19.70
C ILE A 7 -0.20 3.43 19.07
N TYR A 8 -0.51 2.47 19.91
CA TYR A 8 -1.08 1.19 19.49
C TYR A 8 -2.50 1.08 20.02
N VAL A 9 -3.42 0.70 19.15
CA VAL A 9 -4.84 0.58 19.47
C VAL A 9 -5.32 -0.84 19.16
N GLU A 10 -5.89 -1.49 20.14
CA GLU A 10 -6.33 -2.87 20.08
C GLU A 10 -7.80 -2.99 20.48
N LYS A 11 -8.60 -3.68 19.69
CA LYS A 11 -9.97 -3.99 20.09
C LYS A 11 -10.00 -4.89 21.32
N LYS A 12 -10.82 -4.56 22.32
CA LYS A 12 -11.08 -5.41 23.48
C LYS A 12 -11.61 -6.78 23.02
N ALA A 13 -11.36 -7.82 23.78
CA ALA A 13 -11.62 -9.21 23.40
C ALA A 13 -13.01 -9.48 22.75
N PRO A 14 -14.13 -8.93 23.24
CA PRO A 14 -15.43 -9.15 22.60
C PRO A 14 -15.52 -8.59 21.17
N TYR A 15 -14.77 -7.52 20.88
CA TYR A 15 -14.78 -6.79 19.60
C TYR A 15 -13.61 -7.12 18.67
N ALA A 16 -12.66 -7.95 19.12
CA ALA A 16 -11.45 -8.34 18.37
C ALA A 16 -11.76 -9.39 17.28
N VAL A 17 -12.69 -9.07 16.37
CA VAL A 17 -13.16 -9.97 15.30
C VAL A 17 -12.00 -10.35 14.40
N ARG A 18 -11.26 -9.36 13.87
CA ARG A 18 -10.14 -9.60 12.95
C ARG A 18 -9.04 -10.50 13.54
N ALA A 19 -8.73 -10.33 14.82
CA ALA A 19 -7.75 -11.18 15.49
C ALA A 19 -8.21 -12.65 15.61
N ARG A 20 -9.51 -12.86 15.89
CA ARG A 20 -10.10 -14.21 15.93
C ARG A 20 -10.13 -14.85 14.54
N GLU A 21 -10.58 -14.12 13.53
CA GLU A 21 -10.61 -14.59 12.14
C GLU A 21 -9.21 -14.96 11.66
N LEU A 22 -8.23 -14.07 11.84
CA LEU A 22 -6.84 -14.31 11.44
C LEU A 22 -6.24 -15.55 12.14
N LYS A 23 -6.58 -15.76 13.42
CA LYS A 23 -6.17 -16.97 14.13
C LYS A 23 -6.70 -18.23 13.45
N GLU A 24 -7.98 -18.26 13.10
CA GLU A 24 -8.61 -19.41 12.44
C GLU A 24 -8.10 -19.57 11.00
N GLU A 25 -7.89 -18.49 10.27
CA GLU A 25 -7.31 -18.49 8.92
C GLU A 25 -5.91 -19.10 8.93
N VAL A 26 -5.02 -18.66 9.83
CA VAL A 26 -3.65 -19.17 9.95
C VAL A 26 -3.64 -20.66 10.35
N LYS A 27 -4.50 -21.07 11.27
CA LYS A 27 -4.64 -22.48 11.63
C LYS A 27 -5.15 -23.34 10.48
N ARG A 28 -6.17 -22.86 9.77
CA ARG A 28 -6.88 -23.64 8.74
C ARG A 28 -6.13 -23.66 7.41
N TYR A 29 -5.68 -22.49 6.93
CA TYR A 29 -5.07 -22.38 5.60
C TYR A 29 -3.56 -22.59 5.62
N LEU A 30 -2.87 -22.13 6.65
CA LEU A 30 -1.44 -22.33 6.78
C LEU A 30 -1.07 -23.61 7.57
N GLY A 31 -2.03 -24.25 8.22
CA GLY A 31 -1.82 -25.49 8.96
C GLY A 31 -1.00 -25.34 10.25
N ILE A 32 -0.88 -24.12 10.78
CA ILE A 32 -0.04 -23.82 11.96
C ILE A 32 -0.81 -24.12 13.26
N LYS A 33 -0.71 -25.37 13.70
CA LYS A 33 -1.48 -25.89 14.86
C LYS A 33 -1.00 -25.33 16.20
N GLY A 34 0.29 -24.99 16.33
CA GLY A 34 0.92 -24.50 17.57
C GLY A 34 0.48 -23.07 17.97
N LEU A 35 -0.28 -22.37 17.12
CA LEU A 35 -0.76 -21.02 17.39
C LEU A 35 -1.81 -21.00 18.51
N THR A 36 -1.56 -20.25 19.59
CA THR A 36 -2.43 -20.15 20.76
C THR A 36 -3.27 -18.88 20.77
N ALA A 37 -2.68 -17.74 20.44
CA ALA A 37 -3.38 -16.46 20.37
C ALA A 37 -2.89 -15.60 19.20
N VAL A 38 -3.75 -14.69 18.75
CA VAL A 38 -3.42 -13.63 17.79
C VAL A 38 -3.97 -12.32 18.32
N ARG A 39 -3.17 -11.27 18.22
CA ARG A 39 -3.59 -9.89 18.48
C ARG A 39 -3.33 -9.06 17.22
N VAL A 40 -4.21 -8.13 16.96
CA VAL A 40 -4.08 -7.17 15.83
C VAL A 40 -4.27 -5.78 16.41
N LEU A 41 -3.23 -4.97 16.29
CA LEU A 41 -3.22 -3.61 16.79
C LEU A 41 -3.06 -2.65 15.61
N ILE A 42 -3.77 -1.54 15.64
CA ILE A 42 -3.49 -0.43 14.74
C ILE A 42 -2.40 0.42 15.39
N ARG A 43 -1.31 0.65 14.67
CA ARG A 43 -0.23 1.54 15.08
C ARG A 43 -0.44 2.88 14.39
N TYR A 44 -0.37 3.95 15.16
CA TYR A 44 -0.25 5.32 14.65
C TYR A 44 1.08 5.90 15.10
N ASP A 45 1.82 6.46 14.16
CA ASP A 45 2.94 7.36 14.42
C ASP A 45 2.46 8.78 14.14
N VAL A 46 2.64 9.68 15.09
CA VAL A 46 2.06 11.04 15.09
C VAL A 46 3.13 12.07 15.35
N GLU A 47 3.26 13.06 14.49
CA GLU A 47 4.18 14.20 14.62
C GLU A 47 3.41 15.53 14.51
N ASN A 48 4.00 16.61 15.01
CA ASN A 48 3.46 17.98 14.91
C ASN A 48 2.08 18.15 15.58
N LEU A 49 1.91 17.61 16.77
CA LEU A 49 0.67 17.74 17.52
C LEU A 49 0.94 18.28 18.92
N SER A 50 0.20 19.32 19.35
CA SER A 50 0.31 19.85 20.70
C SER A 50 -0.13 18.83 21.74
N GLU A 51 0.44 18.90 22.96
CA GLU A 51 0.12 17.98 24.06
C GLU A 51 -1.37 17.97 24.39
N LYS A 52 -2.02 19.12 24.36
CA LYS A 52 -3.46 19.24 24.63
C LYS A 52 -4.29 18.52 23.60
N THR A 53 -4.05 18.77 22.32
CA THR A 53 -4.79 18.16 21.21
C THR A 53 -4.49 16.66 21.13
N TYR A 54 -3.23 16.26 21.37
CA TYR A 54 -2.84 14.86 21.41
C TYR A 54 -3.64 14.07 22.45
N LYS A 55 -3.71 14.54 23.71
CA LYS A 55 -4.49 13.87 24.76
C LYS A 55 -5.97 13.76 24.44
N GLN A 56 -6.54 14.77 23.80
CA GLN A 56 -7.92 14.71 23.33
C GLN A 56 -8.07 13.69 22.19
N ALA A 57 -7.17 13.72 21.21
CA ALA A 57 -7.20 12.83 20.06
C ALA A 57 -7.02 11.34 20.43
N LEU A 58 -6.27 11.03 21.49
CA LEU A 58 -6.10 9.65 21.99
C LEU A 58 -7.44 8.93 22.18
N VAL A 59 -8.43 9.62 22.72
CA VAL A 59 -9.73 9.04 23.11
C VAL A 59 -10.89 9.43 22.21
N THR A 60 -10.65 10.23 21.15
CA THR A 60 -11.69 10.68 20.23
C THR A 60 -11.37 10.43 18.76
N VAL A 61 -10.10 10.29 18.40
CA VAL A 61 -9.64 10.08 17.02
C VAL A 61 -8.95 8.72 16.88
N PHE A 62 -7.95 8.46 17.72
CA PHE A 62 -7.15 7.23 17.58
C PHE A 62 -7.81 6.01 18.19
N SER A 63 -8.61 6.17 19.25
CA SER A 63 -9.31 5.07 19.91
C SER A 63 -10.73 5.41 20.33
N GLU A 64 -11.53 4.38 20.54
CA GLU A 64 -12.86 4.42 21.14
C GLU A 64 -12.83 3.68 22.48
N PRO A 65 -12.62 4.34 23.62
CA PRO A 65 -12.39 3.70 24.93
C PRO A 65 -13.41 2.64 25.34
N PRO A 66 -14.69 2.71 24.94
CA PRO A 66 -15.65 1.63 25.26
C PRO A 66 -15.27 0.28 24.64
N VAL A 67 -14.66 0.27 23.44
CA VAL A 67 -14.39 -0.93 22.65
C VAL A 67 -12.88 -1.17 22.40
N ASP A 68 -12.03 -0.17 22.67
CA ASP A 68 -10.60 -0.21 22.46
C ASP A 68 -9.79 -0.14 23.76
N ASN A 69 -8.63 -0.74 23.73
CA ASN A 69 -7.48 -0.42 24.56
C ASN A 69 -6.47 0.37 23.72
N TYR A 70 -5.80 1.35 24.31
CA TYR A 70 -4.68 2.02 23.66
C TYR A 70 -3.44 1.97 24.53
N TYR A 71 -2.28 2.00 23.90
CA TYR A 71 -0.97 1.96 24.55
C TYR A 71 -0.09 3.00 23.91
N GLU A 72 0.58 3.81 24.70
CA GLU A 72 1.53 4.82 24.25
C GLU A 72 2.94 4.25 24.22
N GLU A 73 3.66 4.48 23.15
CA GLU A 73 5.04 4.11 22.90
C GLU A 73 5.33 2.61 22.86
N LYS A 74 4.76 1.82 23.76
CA LYS A 74 5.00 0.38 23.90
C LYS A 74 3.76 -0.34 24.41
N PHE A 75 3.63 -1.58 24.04
CA PHE A 75 2.64 -2.50 24.61
C PHE A 75 3.32 -3.82 25.02
N SER A 76 2.72 -4.54 25.93
CA SER A 76 3.25 -5.83 26.40
C SER A 76 2.73 -7.00 25.55
N TYR A 77 3.59 -7.96 25.28
CA TYR A 77 3.26 -9.24 24.68
C TYR A 77 4.11 -10.35 25.31
N LYS A 78 3.74 -11.60 25.08
CA LYS A 78 4.41 -12.76 25.66
C LYS A 78 5.78 -12.97 25.02
N ASP A 79 6.79 -13.28 25.81
CA ASP A 79 8.12 -13.63 25.31
C ASP A 79 8.05 -14.79 24.30
N GLY A 80 8.82 -14.70 23.25
CA GLY A 80 8.82 -15.68 22.16
C GLY A 80 7.67 -15.52 21.16
N SER A 81 6.82 -14.49 21.29
CA SER A 81 5.81 -14.17 20.28
C SER A 81 6.45 -13.68 18.98
N LEU A 82 5.86 -14.05 17.85
CA LEU A 82 6.16 -13.40 16.56
C LEU A 82 5.44 -12.05 16.51
N VAL A 83 6.21 -10.98 16.42
CA VAL A 83 5.69 -9.61 16.31
C VAL A 83 6.26 -8.95 15.07
N PHE A 84 5.41 -8.34 14.28
CA PHE A 84 5.82 -7.53 13.13
C PHE A 84 4.71 -6.53 12.77
N SER A 85 5.07 -5.48 12.06
CA SER A 85 4.11 -4.49 11.59
C SER A 85 4.17 -4.36 10.07
N ALA A 86 3.00 -4.15 9.46
CA ALA A 86 2.85 -3.86 8.04
C ALA A 86 2.37 -2.42 7.83
N GLU A 87 3.05 -1.69 6.95
CA GLU A 87 2.70 -0.34 6.54
C GLU A 87 2.48 -0.29 5.02
N TYR A 88 1.78 0.74 4.53
CA TYR A 88 1.67 0.96 3.09
C TYR A 88 3.02 1.34 2.47
N LEU A 89 3.22 0.92 1.22
CA LEU A 89 4.37 1.34 0.43
C LEU A 89 4.35 2.87 0.21
N PRO A 90 5.53 3.50 0.08
CA PRO A 90 5.60 4.90 -0.31
C PRO A 90 4.81 5.15 -1.61
N GLY A 91 3.97 6.19 -1.61
CA GLY A 91 3.08 6.52 -2.73
C GLY A 91 1.70 5.86 -2.67
N GLN A 92 1.48 4.89 -1.79
CA GLN A 92 0.14 4.37 -1.52
C GLN A 92 -0.61 5.31 -0.57
N PHE A 93 -1.93 5.42 -0.80
CA PHE A 93 -2.78 6.26 0.02
C PHE A 93 -3.15 5.58 1.35
N ASP A 94 -2.67 6.15 2.45
CA ASP A 94 -3.01 5.72 3.80
C ASP A 94 -4.31 6.39 4.26
N GLN A 95 -5.45 5.77 3.90
CA GLN A 95 -6.78 6.28 4.23
C GLN A 95 -6.99 6.48 5.75
N ARG A 96 -6.41 5.61 6.57
CA ARG A 96 -6.54 5.68 8.03
C ARG A 96 -5.79 6.86 8.60
N ALA A 97 -4.58 7.10 8.15
CA ALA A 97 -3.78 8.27 8.55
C ALA A 97 -4.43 9.57 8.09
N ASP A 98 -4.86 9.65 6.83
CA ASP A 98 -5.56 10.81 6.27
C ASP A 98 -6.84 11.14 7.06
N SER A 99 -7.67 10.13 7.36
CA SER A 99 -8.88 10.32 8.17
C SER A 99 -8.55 10.81 9.58
N ALA A 100 -7.49 10.29 10.19
CA ALA A 100 -7.05 10.73 11.51
C ALA A 100 -6.55 12.19 11.49
N GLU A 101 -5.78 12.59 10.46
CA GLU A 101 -5.34 13.98 10.28
C GLU A 101 -6.52 14.94 10.15
N GLN A 102 -7.52 14.58 9.34
CA GLN A 102 -8.75 15.36 9.17
C GLN A 102 -9.51 15.49 10.50
N CYS A 103 -9.69 14.39 11.23
CA CYS A 103 -10.35 14.41 12.54
C CYS A 103 -9.60 15.27 13.57
N VAL A 104 -8.26 15.24 13.58
CA VAL A 104 -7.44 16.13 14.43
C VAL A 104 -7.67 17.60 14.07
N LYS A 105 -7.73 17.94 12.78
CA LYS A 105 -8.02 19.30 12.31
C LYS A 105 -9.42 19.77 12.73
N LEU A 106 -10.42 18.87 12.78
CA LEU A 106 -11.74 19.18 13.33
C LEU A 106 -11.71 19.46 14.84
N LEU A 107 -10.80 18.83 15.59
CA LEU A 107 -10.61 19.16 17.02
C LEU A 107 -9.92 20.49 17.21
N ASN A 108 -8.96 20.83 16.35
CA ASN A 108 -8.20 22.07 16.42
C ASN A 108 -7.62 22.42 15.04
N GLU A 109 -8.22 23.39 14.36
CA GLU A 109 -7.82 23.84 13.01
C GLU A 109 -6.39 24.38 12.91
N LYS A 110 -5.78 24.76 14.06
CA LYS A 110 -4.41 25.28 14.10
C LYS A 110 -3.34 24.19 14.07
N GLU A 111 -3.72 22.95 14.27
CA GLU A 111 -2.81 21.82 14.21
C GLU A 111 -2.51 21.43 12.76
N ASN A 112 -1.30 21.00 12.53
CA ASN A 112 -0.90 20.44 11.24
C ASN A 112 -0.17 19.11 11.46
N PRO A 113 -0.89 18.09 11.94
CA PRO A 113 -0.31 16.78 12.23
C PRO A 113 0.23 16.13 10.97
N VAL A 114 1.26 15.33 11.14
CA VAL A 114 1.68 14.31 10.17
C VAL A 114 1.45 12.97 10.84
N ILE A 115 0.62 12.13 10.22
CA ILE A 115 0.24 10.83 10.77
C ILE A 115 0.58 9.73 9.75
N ARG A 116 1.04 8.58 10.26
CA ARG A 116 1.20 7.35 9.50
C ARG A 116 0.56 6.22 10.25
N SER A 117 -0.03 5.28 9.52
CA SER A 117 -0.59 4.09 10.15
C SER A 117 0.13 2.83 9.71
N ALA A 118 0.11 1.84 10.60
CA ALA A 118 0.53 0.48 10.32
C ALA A 118 -0.37 -0.49 11.08
N VAL A 119 -0.37 -1.74 10.66
CA VAL A 119 -1.03 -2.83 11.40
C VAL A 119 0.04 -3.67 12.06
N THR A 120 0.01 -3.74 13.39
CA THR A 120 0.91 -4.58 14.17
C THR A 120 0.23 -5.90 14.49
N TYR A 121 0.90 -6.99 14.18
CA TYR A 121 0.45 -8.34 14.43
C TYR A 121 1.28 -8.98 15.52
N VAL A 122 0.61 -9.68 16.45
CA VAL A 122 1.25 -10.48 17.48
C VAL A 122 0.68 -11.89 17.40
N PHE A 123 1.55 -12.88 17.19
CA PHE A 123 1.19 -14.29 17.17
C PHE A 123 1.88 -15.01 18.32
N GLU A 124 1.10 -15.63 19.18
CA GLU A 124 1.59 -16.38 20.34
C GLU A 124 1.50 -17.89 20.10
N GLY A 125 2.48 -18.62 20.54
CA GLY A 125 2.53 -20.07 20.43
C GLY A 125 3.86 -20.59 19.91
N GLU A 126 3.89 -21.86 19.57
CA GLU A 126 5.05 -22.49 18.94
C GLU A 126 5.03 -22.23 17.43
N ILE A 127 5.81 -21.26 16.99
CA ILE A 127 5.86 -20.80 15.59
C ILE A 127 7.30 -20.97 15.10
N PRO A 128 7.61 -22.05 14.38
CA PRO A 128 8.91 -22.24 13.73
C PRO A 128 9.18 -21.12 12.71
N GLU A 129 10.44 -20.86 12.42
CA GLU A 129 10.88 -19.79 11.51
C GLU A 129 10.20 -19.85 10.12
N GLU A 130 10.09 -21.06 9.56
CA GLU A 130 9.38 -21.27 8.29
C GLU A 130 7.89 -20.92 8.36
N ALA A 131 7.25 -21.20 9.50
CA ALA A 131 5.86 -20.81 9.74
C ALA A 131 5.74 -19.29 9.92
N ALA A 132 6.69 -18.65 10.58
CA ALA A 132 6.75 -17.20 10.73
C ALA A 132 6.82 -16.48 9.37
N LYS A 133 7.66 -16.96 8.46
CA LYS A 133 7.77 -16.45 7.08
C LYS A 133 6.42 -16.55 6.35
N ARG A 134 5.77 -17.71 6.39
CA ARG A 134 4.45 -17.91 5.74
C ARG A 134 3.35 -17.05 6.35
N ILE A 135 3.39 -16.80 7.66
CA ILE A 135 2.45 -15.86 8.31
C ILE A 135 2.67 -14.44 7.78
N LYS A 136 3.92 -13.97 7.70
CA LYS A 136 4.23 -12.64 7.14
C LYS A 136 3.77 -12.52 5.69
N GLU A 137 4.06 -13.48 4.84
CA GLU A 137 3.62 -13.53 3.44
C GLU A 137 2.08 -13.54 3.31
N TYR A 138 1.37 -14.13 4.27
CA TYR A 138 -0.09 -14.11 4.30
C TYR A 138 -0.67 -12.77 4.75
N CYS A 139 -0.02 -12.09 5.70
CA CYS A 139 -0.51 -10.84 6.28
C CYS A 139 -0.10 -9.59 5.49
N ILE A 140 0.98 -9.66 4.70
CA ILE A 140 1.55 -8.52 3.98
C ILE A 140 1.33 -8.73 2.48
N ASN A 141 0.56 -7.84 1.86
CA ASN A 141 0.40 -7.83 0.41
C ASN A 141 1.55 -7.01 -0.23
N PRO A 142 2.50 -7.64 -0.94
CA PRO A 142 3.67 -6.92 -1.48
C PRO A 142 3.33 -5.90 -2.59
N VAL A 143 2.08 -5.90 -3.07
CA VAL A 143 1.62 -4.93 -4.08
C VAL A 143 1.37 -3.55 -3.49
N ASP A 144 0.91 -3.48 -2.24
CA ASP A 144 0.52 -2.23 -1.57
C ASP A 144 1.21 -1.99 -0.23
N SER A 145 1.82 -3.02 0.37
CA SER A 145 2.36 -2.94 1.72
C SER A 145 3.70 -3.67 1.87
N ARG A 146 4.38 -3.35 2.95
CA ARG A 146 5.65 -3.95 3.35
C ARG A 146 5.75 -4.11 4.85
N GLU A 147 6.66 -4.97 5.31
CA GLU A 147 7.07 -4.98 6.71
C GLU A 147 7.78 -3.67 7.04
N THR A 148 7.42 -3.06 8.16
CA THR A 148 8.03 -1.82 8.63
C THR A 148 8.87 -2.06 9.87
N ASP A 149 9.90 -1.21 10.06
CA ASP A 149 10.75 -1.25 11.23
C ASP A 149 9.93 -0.96 12.51
N GLU A 150 10.23 -1.70 13.57
CA GLU A 150 9.67 -1.46 14.90
C GLU A 150 10.31 -0.25 15.60
N ASN A 151 11.48 0.21 15.13
CA ASN A 151 12.08 1.43 15.63
C ASN A 151 11.26 2.66 15.21
N LYS A 152 11.00 3.52 16.19
CA LYS A 152 10.26 4.74 15.94
C LYS A 152 11.15 5.73 15.17
N PRO A 153 10.68 6.28 14.02
CA PRO A 153 11.45 7.25 13.26
C PRO A 153 11.58 8.58 14.03
N GLU A 154 12.61 9.35 13.72
CA GLU A 154 12.80 10.69 14.28
C GLU A 154 11.80 11.71 13.72
N THR A 155 11.38 11.52 12.46
CA THR A 155 10.38 12.34 11.77
C THR A 155 9.55 11.49 10.79
N LEU A 156 8.32 11.90 10.59
CA LEU A 156 7.40 11.30 9.62
C LEU A 156 7.41 12.03 8.27
N VAL A 157 8.08 13.17 8.20
CA VAL A 157 8.22 13.94 6.97
C VAL A 157 9.13 13.16 6.02
N GLN A 158 8.59 12.75 4.88
CA GLN A 158 9.38 12.12 3.82
C GLN A 158 9.87 13.21 2.86
N VAL A 159 11.16 13.17 2.58
CA VAL A 159 11.76 13.96 1.51
C VAL A 159 12.01 12.99 0.37
N PHE A 160 11.43 13.29 -0.79
CA PHE A 160 11.66 12.54 -2.02
C PHE A 160 12.53 13.38 -2.93
N ASP A 161 13.42 12.70 -3.66
CA ASP A 161 14.13 13.34 -4.76
C ASP A 161 13.12 13.76 -5.83
N GLU A 162 13.42 14.86 -6.52
CA GLU A 162 12.61 15.29 -7.65
C GLU A 162 12.64 14.19 -8.73
N PRO A 163 11.48 13.74 -9.21
CA PRO A 163 11.45 12.69 -10.22
C PRO A 163 12.10 13.17 -11.52
N ALA A 164 12.75 12.26 -12.23
CA ALA A 164 13.26 12.55 -13.56
C ALA A 164 12.10 12.88 -14.52
N ASP A 165 12.39 13.70 -15.53
CA ASP A 165 11.44 13.99 -16.61
C ASP A 165 10.98 12.70 -17.29
N VAL A 166 9.74 12.73 -17.80
CA VAL A 166 9.17 11.57 -18.49
C VAL A 166 9.98 11.27 -19.75
N ALA A 167 10.49 10.04 -19.83
CA ALA A 167 11.27 9.61 -20.98
C ALA A 167 10.45 9.61 -22.28
N VAL A 168 11.11 9.96 -23.38
CA VAL A 168 10.59 9.92 -24.74
C VAL A 168 11.18 8.72 -25.47
N PHE A 169 10.42 8.06 -26.32
CA PHE A 169 10.93 7.01 -27.20
C PHE A 169 11.61 7.63 -28.41
N GLU A 170 12.87 8.04 -28.25
CA GLU A 170 13.66 8.69 -29.27
C GLU A 170 13.70 7.90 -30.60
N GLY A 171 13.37 8.58 -31.70
CA GLY A 171 13.35 7.98 -33.04
C GLY A 171 12.14 7.09 -33.32
N PHE A 172 11.18 7.00 -32.43
CA PHE A 172 9.99 6.14 -32.56
C PHE A 172 9.25 6.34 -33.89
N LYS A 173 9.01 7.59 -34.28
CA LYS A 173 8.25 7.93 -35.49
C LYS A 173 8.89 7.40 -36.79
N ASP A 174 10.23 7.28 -36.81
CA ASP A 174 11.02 6.85 -37.97
C ASP A 174 11.62 5.44 -37.80
N MET A 175 11.29 4.76 -36.69
CA MET A 175 11.88 3.47 -36.31
C MET A 175 11.53 2.38 -37.34
N PRO A 176 12.51 1.59 -37.82
CA PRO A 176 12.24 0.46 -38.68
C PRO A 176 11.36 -0.59 -38.03
N GLY A 177 10.56 -1.31 -38.82
CA GLY A 177 9.60 -2.29 -38.30
C GLY A 177 10.21 -3.39 -37.42
N THR A 178 11.46 -3.77 -37.65
CA THR A 178 12.18 -4.76 -36.81
C THR A 178 12.52 -4.21 -35.42
N GLU A 179 13.01 -2.97 -35.37
CA GLU A 179 13.31 -2.28 -34.10
C GLU A 179 12.02 -1.94 -33.34
N LEU A 180 11.01 -1.44 -34.07
CA LEU A 180 9.68 -1.17 -33.48
C LEU A 180 9.08 -2.46 -32.89
N LYS A 181 9.25 -3.62 -33.53
CA LYS A 181 8.78 -4.91 -33.00
C LYS A 181 9.52 -5.26 -31.71
N SER A 182 10.84 -5.08 -31.67
CA SER A 182 11.64 -5.31 -30.47
C SER A 182 11.24 -4.40 -29.31
N LEU A 183 10.97 -3.12 -29.59
CA LEU A 183 10.45 -2.17 -28.61
C LEU A 183 9.08 -2.64 -28.08
N TYR A 184 8.14 -2.97 -28.97
CA TYR A 184 6.83 -3.47 -28.62
C TYR A 184 6.91 -4.70 -27.70
N ASP A 185 7.76 -5.68 -28.03
CA ASP A 185 7.93 -6.90 -27.23
C ASP A 185 8.50 -6.61 -25.84
N SER A 186 9.32 -5.58 -25.71
CA SER A 186 9.88 -5.17 -24.41
C SER A 186 8.89 -4.45 -23.50
N LEU A 187 7.85 -3.82 -24.06
CA LEU A 187 6.90 -3.00 -23.31
C LEU A 187 5.75 -3.79 -22.67
N ASN A 188 5.55 -5.05 -23.07
CA ASN A 188 4.46 -5.90 -22.57
C ASN A 188 3.09 -5.20 -22.61
N LEU A 189 2.69 -4.75 -23.82
CA LEU A 189 1.47 -3.97 -24.03
C LEU A 189 0.24 -4.87 -24.19
N ALA A 190 -0.92 -4.38 -23.81
CA ALA A 190 -2.22 -5.02 -24.04
C ALA A 190 -2.69 -4.89 -25.51
N MET A 191 -2.30 -3.80 -26.19
CA MET A 191 -2.61 -3.60 -27.61
C MET A 191 -1.85 -4.59 -28.50
N THR A 192 -2.35 -4.83 -29.72
CA THR A 192 -1.65 -5.66 -30.71
C THR A 192 -0.51 -4.88 -31.38
N PHE A 193 0.46 -5.59 -31.95
CA PHE A 193 1.53 -4.94 -32.73
C PHE A 193 0.99 -4.15 -33.93
N LYS A 194 -0.16 -4.55 -34.49
CA LYS A 194 -0.83 -3.81 -35.56
C LYS A 194 -1.36 -2.44 -35.08
N ASP A 195 -1.88 -2.40 -33.87
CA ASP A 195 -2.31 -1.15 -33.24
C ASP A 195 -1.11 -0.25 -32.96
N PHE A 196 0.00 -0.83 -32.49
CA PHE A 196 1.25 -0.09 -32.25
C PHE A 196 1.84 0.53 -33.52
N LEU A 197 1.78 -0.19 -34.66
CA LEU A 197 2.12 0.36 -35.98
C LEU A 197 1.20 1.53 -36.40
N HIS A 198 -0.08 1.46 -36.04
CA HIS A 198 -1.01 2.58 -36.28
C HIS A 198 -0.64 3.80 -35.48
N ILE A 199 -0.26 3.63 -34.22
CA ILE A 199 0.24 4.69 -33.34
C ILE A 199 1.50 5.31 -33.94
N GLN A 200 2.46 4.52 -34.40
CA GLN A 200 3.67 5.05 -35.04
C GLN A 200 3.33 5.95 -36.25
N LYS A 201 2.42 5.50 -37.12
CA LYS A 201 1.98 6.28 -38.28
C LYS A 201 1.35 7.62 -37.88
N TYR A 202 0.57 7.62 -36.79
CA TYR A 202 -0.04 8.84 -36.26
C TYR A 202 1.03 9.83 -35.78
N PHE A 203 1.99 9.36 -34.97
CA PHE A 203 3.07 10.22 -34.48
C PHE A 203 3.99 10.71 -35.62
N ALA A 204 4.24 9.90 -36.63
CA ALA A 204 5.02 10.29 -37.81
C ALA A 204 4.29 11.30 -38.71
N GLY A 205 2.98 11.09 -38.93
CA GLY A 205 2.20 11.89 -39.91
C GLY A 205 1.57 13.12 -39.31
N GLU A 206 0.85 12.97 -38.20
CA GLU A 206 0.04 14.03 -37.59
C GLU A 206 0.84 14.82 -36.53
N GLU A 207 1.34 14.15 -35.50
CA GLU A 207 2.06 14.77 -34.40
C GLU A 207 3.47 15.25 -34.79
N LYS A 208 4.14 14.57 -35.70
CA LYS A 208 5.50 14.86 -36.21
C LYS A 208 6.58 14.93 -35.12
N ARG A 209 6.36 14.22 -34.05
CA ARG A 209 7.26 14.09 -32.91
C ARG A 209 7.27 12.66 -32.38
N ASP A 210 8.22 12.36 -31.52
CA ASP A 210 8.25 11.10 -30.82
C ASP A 210 7.32 11.11 -29.57
N PRO A 211 6.67 10.00 -29.23
CA PRO A 211 5.83 9.90 -28.05
C PRO A 211 6.65 9.73 -26.77
N SER A 212 6.10 10.23 -25.68
CA SER A 212 6.58 9.87 -24.33
C SER A 212 6.14 8.46 -23.93
N VAL A 213 6.83 7.88 -22.95
CA VAL A 213 6.45 6.61 -22.35
C VAL A 213 5.02 6.68 -21.81
N THR A 214 4.66 7.80 -21.18
CA THR A 214 3.30 8.02 -20.63
C THR A 214 2.24 7.97 -21.72
N GLU A 215 2.48 8.62 -22.87
CA GLU A 215 1.51 8.62 -23.99
C GLU A 215 1.27 7.19 -24.50
N ILE A 216 2.33 6.41 -24.69
CA ILE A 216 2.18 5.01 -25.12
C ILE A 216 1.41 4.19 -24.08
N ARG A 217 1.69 4.36 -22.79
CA ARG A 217 0.97 3.65 -21.71
C ARG A 217 -0.51 4.06 -21.61
N VAL A 218 -0.81 5.34 -21.79
CA VAL A 218 -2.20 5.83 -21.80
C VAL A 218 -2.95 5.26 -23.01
N LEU A 219 -2.35 5.27 -24.21
CA LEU A 219 -2.93 4.68 -25.41
C LEU A 219 -3.16 3.16 -25.20
N ASP A 220 -2.20 2.44 -24.64
CA ASP A 220 -2.34 1.02 -24.33
C ASP A 220 -3.50 0.74 -23.38
N THR A 221 -3.71 1.60 -22.39
CA THR A 221 -4.87 1.50 -21.48
C THR A 221 -6.19 1.62 -22.23
N TYR A 222 -6.29 2.52 -23.21
CA TYR A 222 -7.48 2.63 -24.08
C TYR A 222 -7.68 1.42 -24.99
N TRP A 223 -6.62 0.69 -25.33
CA TRP A 223 -6.68 -0.56 -26.11
C TRP A 223 -6.89 -1.80 -25.24
N SER A 224 -6.90 -1.69 -23.92
CA SER A 224 -7.17 -2.81 -23.02
C SER A 224 -8.62 -3.28 -23.09
N ASP A 225 -8.88 -4.53 -22.73
CA ASP A 225 -10.20 -5.16 -22.86
C ASP A 225 -11.32 -4.44 -22.10
N HIS A 226 -11.02 -3.84 -20.96
CA HIS A 226 -12.03 -3.12 -20.20
C HIS A 226 -12.50 -1.81 -20.85
N CYS A 227 -11.72 -1.28 -21.80
CA CYS A 227 -12.10 -0.07 -22.55
C CYS A 227 -12.61 -0.38 -23.96
N ARG A 228 -12.20 -1.49 -24.58
CA ARG A 228 -12.35 -1.76 -26.00
C ARG A 228 -13.39 -2.80 -26.36
N HIS A 229 -13.60 -3.80 -25.56
CA HIS A 229 -14.57 -4.90 -25.78
C HIS A 229 -14.46 -5.61 -27.15
N THR A 230 -13.27 -5.73 -27.72
CA THR A 230 -13.06 -6.38 -29.03
C THR A 230 -13.42 -7.84 -29.03
N THR A 231 -13.37 -8.51 -27.90
CA THR A 231 -13.73 -9.93 -27.73
C THR A 231 -15.19 -10.19 -28.11
N PHE A 232 -16.10 -9.22 -27.89
CA PHE A 232 -17.52 -9.35 -28.24
C PHE A 232 -17.81 -9.29 -29.75
N LEU A 233 -16.84 -8.84 -30.54
CA LEU A 233 -16.94 -8.77 -32.01
C LEU A 233 -16.24 -9.96 -32.72
N THR A 234 -15.75 -10.92 -31.95
CA THR A 234 -15.02 -12.08 -32.48
C THR A 234 -16.03 -13.15 -33.01
N GLU A 235 -15.98 -13.45 -34.29
CA GLU A 235 -16.69 -14.56 -34.87
C GLU A 235 -15.90 -15.88 -34.70
N LEU A 236 -16.51 -16.86 -34.05
CA LEU A 236 -15.97 -18.21 -33.96
C LEU A 236 -16.41 -18.99 -35.22
N LYS A 237 -15.48 -19.38 -36.08
CA LYS A 237 -15.73 -20.27 -37.21
C LYS A 237 -15.43 -21.70 -36.78
N ASN A 238 -16.46 -22.58 -36.86
CA ASN A 238 -16.32 -24.03 -36.69
C ASN A 238 -15.71 -24.66 -37.94
#